data_43c9e6fef850bfa43d05d93eaa9a5a84
#
_entry.id   43c9e6fef850bfa43d05d93eaa9a5a84
#
_cell.length_a   1.000
_cell.length_b   1.000
_cell.length_c   1.000
_cell.angle_alpha   90.00
_cell.angle_beta   90.00
_cell.angle_gamma   90.00
#
_symmetry.space_group_name_H-M   'P 1'
#
loop_
_entity.id
_entity.type
_entity.pdbx_description
1 polymer ?
#
loop_
_entity_poly.entity_id
_entity_poly.type
_entity_poly.pdbx_seq_one_letter_code
_entity_poly.pdbx_strand_id
1 'polypeptide(L)'
;MTIATIDIGGTGIKFASLTPDGKILDKTSTPTPETLEDLLAWLDQRLSEQDYRGVAMSVPGAVNQETGVIEGISAVPYIHGFSWYETLAHHQLPIHLENDANCVGLSELLAHPEIENAACVVIGLSLIHI
;
A
#
# COMPACT_ATOMS: atom_id res chain seq x y z
N MET A 1 7.09 -8.75 16.80
CA MET A 1 6.68 -9.32 15.49
C MET A 1 5.65 -8.40 14.86
N THR A 2 6.05 -7.64 13.85
CA THR A 2 5.19 -6.62 13.24
C THR A 2 5.25 -6.69 11.71
N ILE A 3 4.21 -6.18 11.08
CA ILE A 3 4.11 -6.00 9.64
C ILE A 3 4.15 -4.51 9.36
N ALA A 4 4.92 -4.10 8.36
CA ALA A 4 4.90 -2.74 7.87
C ALA A 4 3.65 -2.54 7.00
N THR A 5 2.87 -1.51 7.27
CA THR A 5 1.73 -1.14 6.46
C THR A 5 1.98 0.21 5.80
N ILE A 6 1.71 0.28 4.51
CA ILE A 6 2.00 1.46 3.70
C ILE A 6 0.76 1.78 2.87
N ASP A 7 0.29 3.01 2.96
CA ASP A 7 -0.83 3.49 2.17
C ASP A 7 -0.34 4.63 1.27
N ILE A 8 -0.29 4.37 -0.03
CA ILE A 8 0.18 5.35 -1.01
C ILE A 8 -1.02 6.07 -1.60
N GLY A 9 -1.09 7.36 -1.33
CA GLY A 9 -2.13 8.23 -1.86
C GLY A 9 -1.55 9.37 -2.69
N GLY A 10 -2.42 10.08 -3.41
CA GLY A 10 -2.01 11.19 -4.25
C GLY A 10 -1.48 12.42 -3.50
N THR A 11 -1.93 12.62 -2.27
CA THR A 11 -1.52 13.78 -1.45
C THR A 11 -0.58 13.42 -0.32
N GLY A 12 -0.58 12.18 0.12
CA GLY A 12 0.26 11.75 1.23
C GLY A 12 0.44 10.25 1.27
N ILE A 13 1.49 9.83 1.94
CA ILE A 13 1.80 8.44 2.20
C ILE A 13 1.77 8.23 3.71
N LYS A 14 1.10 7.16 4.13
CA LYS A 14 1.01 6.78 5.53
C LYS A 14 1.77 5.49 5.76
N PHE A 15 2.45 5.42 6.87
CA PHE A 15 3.22 4.25 7.28
C PHE A 15 2.88 3.93 8.74
N ALA A 16 2.72 2.66 9.04
CA ALA A 16 2.53 2.21 10.41
C ALA A 16 3.02 0.79 10.59
N SER A 17 3.26 0.41 11.83
CA SER A 17 3.53 -0.96 12.22
C SER A 17 2.22 -1.59 12.69
N LEU A 18 1.95 -2.82 12.25
CA LEU A 18 0.77 -3.57 12.66
C LEU A 18 1.23 -4.80 13.46
N THR A 19 0.70 -4.93 14.67
CA THR A 19 0.96 -6.09 15.51
C THR A 19 0.05 -7.27 15.15
N PRO A 20 0.40 -8.52 15.57
CA PRO A 20 -0.45 -9.68 15.27
C PRO A 20 -1.87 -9.59 15.85
N ASP A 21 -2.05 -8.84 16.94
CA ASP A 21 -3.36 -8.64 17.57
C ASP A 21 -4.12 -7.44 16.99
N GLY A 22 -3.61 -6.83 15.93
CA GLY A 22 -4.30 -5.77 15.20
C GLY A 22 -4.06 -4.35 15.70
N LYS A 23 -3.09 -4.14 16.57
CA LYS A 23 -2.74 -2.79 17.04
C LYS A 23 -1.89 -2.07 16.02
N ILE A 24 -2.18 -0.80 15.83
CA ILE A 24 -1.42 0.07 14.94
C ILE A 24 -0.46 0.90 15.79
N LEU A 25 0.84 0.76 15.50
CA LEU A 25 1.91 1.44 16.22
C LEU A 25 2.74 2.30 15.26
N ASP A 26 3.49 3.25 15.81
CA ASP A 26 4.51 3.99 15.08
C ASP A 26 4.00 4.64 13.80
N LYS A 27 2.81 5.24 13.86
CA LYS A 27 2.24 5.95 12.71
C LYS A 27 3.13 7.11 12.29
N THR A 28 3.43 7.15 11.00
CA THR A 28 4.13 8.28 10.41
C THR A 28 3.54 8.58 9.03
N SER A 29 3.73 9.78 8.56
CA SER A 29 3.24 10.18 7.24
C SER A 29 4.18 11.19 6.61
N THR A 30 4.08 11.30 5.28
CA THR A 30 4.81 12.30 4.52
C THR A 30 3.92 12.77 3.38
N PRO A 31 4.04 14.01 2.92
CA PRO A 31 3.47 14.38 1.63
C PRO A 31 4.01 13.43 0.55
N THR A 32 3.17 13.09 -0.42
CA THR A 32 3.60 12.18 -1.49
C THR A 32 4.79 12.78 -2.22
N PRO A 33 5.95 12.08 -2.25
CA PRO A 33 7.12 12.58 -2.94
C PRO A 33 6.86 12.80 -4.44
N GLU A 34 7.60 13.72 -5.04
CA GLU A 34 7.42 14.05 -6.46
C GLU A 34 8.07 13.04 -7.39
N THR A 35 9.02 12.24 -6.88
CA THR A 35 9.74 11.24 -7.68
C THR A 35 9.72 9.88 -7.04
N LEU A 36 9.87 8.84 -7.86
CA LEU A 36 9.99 7.47 -7.39
C LEU A 36 11.25 7.29 -6.51
N GLU A 37 12.35 7.93 -6.87
CA GLU A 37 13.57 7.86 -6.08
C GLU A 37 13.36 8.31 -4.64
N ASP A 38 12.68 9.44 -4.45
CA ASP A 38 12.42 9.97 -3.13
C ASP A 38 11.46 9.08 -2.36
N LEU A 39 10.46 8.51 -3.03
CA LEU A 39 9.54 7.55 -2.40
C LEU A 39 10.30 6.32 -1.93
N LEU A 40 11.13 5.73 -2.79
CA LEU A 40 11.88 4.53 -2.43
C LEU A 40 12.88 4.79 -1.31
N ALA A 41 13.53 5.95 -1.30
CA ALA A 41 14.44 6.33 -0.21
C ALA A 41 13.70 6.42 1.12
N TRP A 42 12.51 7.01 1.12
CA TRP A 42 11.69 7.11 2.33
C TRP A 42 11.22 5.74 2.81
N LEU A 43 10.77 4.87 1.90
CA LEU A 43 10.37 3.50 2.24
C LEU A 43 11.55 2.68 2.77
N ASP A 44 12.71 2.76 2.14
CA ASP A 44 13.90 2.05 2.60
C ASP A 44 14.28 2.45 4.01
N GLN A 45 14.21 3.74 4.32
CA GLN A 45 14.48 4.21 5.67
C GLN A 45 13.47 3.66 6.67
N ARG A 46 12.18 3.72 6.34
CA ARG A 46 11.14 3.20 7.24
C ARG A 46 11.26 1.70 7.47
N LEU A 47 11.48 0.95 6.39
CA LEU A 47 11.58 -0.51 6.46
C LEU A 47 12.84 -1.00 7.20
N SER A 48 13.84 -0.15 7.31
CA SER A 48 15.10 -0.47 8.01
C SER A 48 15.07 -0.14 9.50
N GLU A 49 14.02 0.51 9.98
CA GLU A 49 13.96 0.96 11.38
C GLU A 49 13.71 -0.17 12.37
N GLN A 50 13.11 -1.27 11.94
CA GLN A 50 12.89 -2.45 12.79
C GLN A 50 12.77 -3.71 11.93
N ASP A 51 12.75 -4.87 12.60
CA ASP A 51 12.64 -6.17 11.93
C ASP A 51 11.18 -6.49 11.63
N TYR A 52 10.73 -6.11 10.43
CA TYR A 52 9.39 -6.45 9.98
C TYR A 52 9.30 -7.88 9.47
N ARG A 53 8.14 -8.50 9.64
CA ARG A 53 7.85 -9.84 9.10
C ARG A 53 7.31 -9.82 7.69
N GLY A 54 6.85 -8.68 7.23
CA GLY A 54 6.29 -8.52 5.90
C GLY A 54 5.86 -7.09 5.67
N VAL A 55 5.44 -6.83 4.45
CA VAL A 55 4.99 -5.50 4.01
C VAL A 55 3.63 -5.63 3.36
N ALA A 56 2.68 -4.84 3.78
CA ALA A 56 1.37 -4.73 3.16
C ALA A 56 1.20 -3.30 2.62
N MET A 57 0.92 -3.17 1.34
CA MET A 57 0.79 -1.87 0.68
C MET A 57 -0.58 -1.71 0.06
N SER A 58 -1.22 -0.59 0.38
CA SER A 58 -2.42 -0.11 -0.29
C SER A 58 -2.01 0.92 -1.35
N VAL A 59 -2.40 0.69 -2.59
CA VAL A 59 -1.96 1.51 -3.72
C VAL A 59 -3.14 1.88 -4.63
N PRO A 60 -3.08 3.03 -5.30
CA PRO A 60 -4.03 3.36 -6.35
C PRO A 60 -3.70 2.58 -7.63
N GLY A 61 -4.71 2.18 -8.38
CA GLY A 61 -4.56 1.45 -9.63
C GLY A 61 -4.83 -0.04 -9.48
N ALA A 62 -4.72 -0.77 -10.57
CA ALA A 62 -4.98 -2.20 -10.63
C ALA A 62 -3.68 -2.98 -10.38
N VAL A 63 -3.71 -3.89 -9.43
CA VAL A 63 -2.51 -4.68 -9.07
C VAL A 63 -2.55 -6.02 -9.79
N ASN A 64 -1.46 -6.33 -10.50
CA ASN A 64 -1.21 -7.66 -10.99
C ASN A 64 -0.53 -8.46 -9.88
N GLN A 65 -1.25 -9.36 -9.26
CA GLN A 65 -0.77 -10.11 -8.09
C GLN A 65 0.39 -11.06 -8.41
N GLU A 66 0.50 -11.51 -9.65
CA GLU A 66 1.59 -12.41 -10.06
C GLU A 66 2.92 -11.68 -10.22
N THR A 67 2.87 -10.47 -10.78
CA THR A 67 4.08 -9.72 -11.13
C THR A 67 4.44 -8.62 -10.15
N GLY A 68 3.47 -8.15 -9.36
CA GLY A 68 3.66 -6.99 -8.50
C GLY A 68 3.67 -5.66 -9.26
N VAL A 69 3.13 -5.64 -10.47
CA VAL A 69 3.02 -4.43 -11.29
C VAL A 69 1.69 -3.76 -11.01
N ILE A 70 1.73 -2.46 -10.77
CA ILE A 70 0.52 -1.64 -10.68
C ILE A 70 0.21 -1.13 -12.08
N GLU A 71 -0.89 -1.59 -12.64
CA GLU A 71 -1.31 -1.25 -13.98
C GLU A 71 -2.21 -0.01 -14.00
N GLY A 72 -2.36 0.59 -15.16
CA GLY A 72 -3.20 1.76 -15.34
C GLY A 72 -2.52 3.06 -14.98
N ILE A 73 -3.32 4.05 -14.61
CA ILE A 73 -2.86 5.39 -14.23
C ILE A 73 -3.54 5.82 -12.93
N SER A 74 -2.88 6.69 -12.19
CA SER A 74 -3.42 7.24 -10.95
C SER A 74 -2.85 8.63 -10.69
N ALA A 75 -3.21 9.20 -9.53
CA ALA A 75 -2.66 10.47 -9.07
C ALA A 75 -1.16 10.37 -8.70
N VAL A 76 -0.59 9.16 -8.68
CA VAL A 76 0.85 8.93 -8.44
C VAL A 76 1.44 8.21 -9.66
N PRO A 77 1.74 8.92 -10.76
CA PRO A 77 2.07 8.27 -12.03
C PRO A 77 3.30 7.39 -12.00
N TYR A 78 4.28 7.71 -11.17
CA TYR A 78 5.57 7.02 -11.19
C TYR A 78 5.57 5.65 -10.50
N ILE A 79 4.47 5.22 -9.87
CA ILE A 79 4.41 3.91 -9.21
C ILE A 79 3.97 2.79 -10.15
N HIS A 80 3.59 3.10 -11.38
CA HIS A 80 3.05 2.17 -12.37
C HIS A 80 4.13 1.62 -13.29
N GLY A 81 3.90 0.43 -13.84
CA GLY A 81 4.68 -0.10 -14.96
C GLY A 81 5.95 -0.85 -14.60
N PHE A 82 6.21 -1.12 -13.33
CA PHE A 82 7.34 -1.95 -12.90
C PHE A 82 6.91 -2.86 -11.74
N SER A 83 7.71 -3.89 -11.45
CA SER A 83 7.40 -4.82 -10.36
C SER A 83 7.84 -4.27 -9.01
N TRP A 84 6.89 -4.06 -8.12
CA TRP A 84 7.17 -3.69 -6.74
C TRP A 84 7.83 -4.83 -5.97
N TYR A 85 7.52 -6.08 -6.32
CA TYR A 85 8.19 -7.23 -5.70
C TYR A 85 9.69 -7.22 -5.95
N GLU A 86 10.08 -6.96 -7.19
CA GLU A 86 11.50 -6.88 -7.55
C GLU A 86 12.17 -5.65 -6.95
N THR A 87 11.47 -4.51 -6.96
CA THR A 87 12.01 -3.24 -6.46
C THR A 87 12.30 -3.29 -4.96
N LEU A 88 11.49 -4.00 -4.19
CA LEU A 88 11.66 -4.13 -2.75
C LEU A 88 12.31 -5.46 -2.32
N ALA A 89 12.76 -6.27 -3.27
CA ALA A 89 13.32 -7.60 -3.00
C ALA A 89 14.53 -7.57 -2.06
N HIS A 90 15.30 -6.50 -2.06
CA HIS A 90 16.49 -6.36 -1.21
C HIS A 90 16.16 -6.30 0.29
N HIS A 91 14.91 -6.05 0.66
CA HIS A 91 14.48 -6.10 2.06
C HIS A 91 14.26 -7.54 2.54
N GLN A 92 14.15 -8.50 1.62
CA GLN A 92 13.96 -9.93 1.93
C GLN A 92 12.70 -10.20 2.75
N LEU A 93 11.63 -9.44 2.50
CA LEU A 93 10.35 -9.54 3.18
C LEU A 93 9.25 -9.94 2.20
N PRO A 94 8.27 -10.76 2.64
CA PRO A 94 7.06 -10.96 1.86
C PRO A 94 6.34 -9.62 1.65
N ILE A 95 5.90 -9.38 0.43
CA ILE A 95 5.23 -8.13 0.07
C ILE A 95 3.86 -8.46 -0.50
N HIS A 96 2.84 -7.82 0.04
CA HIS A 96 1.48 -7.90 -0.46
C HIS A 96 1.03 -6.52 -0.92
N LEU A 97 0.58 -6.43 -2.16
CA LEU A 97 0.01 -5.22 -2.74
C LEU A 97 -1.48 -5.41 -2.94
N GLU A 98 -2.27 -4.39 -2.63
CA GLU A 98 -3.68 -4.40 -2.92
C GLU A 98 -4.14 -3.00 -3.34
N ASN A 99 -5.11 -2.95 -4.23
CA ASN A 99 -5.75 -1.70 -4.60
C ASN A 99 -6.45 -1.09 -3.38
N ASP A 100 -6.43 0.24 -3.24
CA ASP A 100 -7.00 0.96 -2.09
C ASP A 100 -8.50 0.68 -1.90
N ALA A 101 -9.27 0.61 -2.98
CA ALA A 101 -10.69 0.26 -2.91
C ALA A 101 -10.88 -1.19 -2.43
N ASN A 102 -10.05 -2.12 -2.90
CA ASN A 102 -10.09 -3.50 -2.46
C ASN A 102 -9.72 -3.64 -0.99
N CYS A 103 -8.77 -2.85 -0.49
CA CYS A 103 -8.42 -2.82 0.92
C CYS A 103 -9.62 -2.43 1.78
N VAL A 104 -10.37 -1.42 1.39
CA VAL A 104 -11.59 -1.01 2.09
C VAL A 104 -12.64 -2.12 2.05
N GLY A 105 -12.85 -2.74 0.87
CA GLY A 105 -13.79 -3.84 0.72
C GLY A 105 -13.43 -5.05 1.57
N LEU A 106 -12.17 -5.43 1.63
CA LEU A 106 -11.69 -6.52 2.48
C LEU A 106 -11.89 -6.21 3.96
N SER A 107 -11.63 -4.97 4.37
CA SER A 107 -11.87 -4.54 5.75
C SER A 107 -13.34 -4.69 6.14
N GLU A 108 -14.27 -4.30 5.27
CA GLU A 108 -15.71 -4.45 5.50
C GLU A 108 -16.12 -5.92 5.56
N LEU A 109 -15.57 -6.77 4.70
CA LEU A 109 -15.86 -8.20 4.72
C LEU A 109 -15.38 -8.86 6.02
N LEU A 110 -14.24 -8.43 6.56
CA LEU A 110 -13.75 -8.92 7.84
C LEU A 110 -14.64 -8.47 9.00
N ALA A 111 -15.18 -7.25 8.93
CA ALA A 111 -16.10 -6.73 9.94
C ALA A 111 -17.50 -7.34 9.83
N HIS A 112 -17.90 -7.80 8.65
CA HIS A 112 -19.21 -8.34 8.34
C HIS A 112 -19.11 -9.68 7.62
N PRO A 113 -18.75 -10.78 8.32
CA PRO A 113 -18.53 -12.07 7.68
C PRO A 113 -19.76 -12.70 7.05
N GLU A 114 -20.96 -12.18 7.31
CA GLU A 114 -22.19 -12.60 6.68
C GLU A 114 -22.33 -12.17 5.22
N ILE A 115 -21.47 -11.25 4.74
CA ILE A 115 -21.50 -10.80 3.36
C ILE A 115 -20.71 -11.77 2.50
N GLU A 116 -21.35 -12.39 1.52
CA GLU A 116 -20.69 -13.34 0.60
C GLU A 116 -20.05 -12.64 -0.60
N ASN A 117 -20.69 -11.59 -1.11
CA ASN A 117 -20.21 -10.82 -2.25
C ASN A 117 -20.34 -9.33 -1.97
N ALA A 118 -19.33 -8.57 -2.36
CA ALA A 118 -19.35 -7.13 -2.17
C ALA A 118 -18.72 -6.42 -3.36
N ALA A 119 -19.29 -5.26 -3.69
CA ALA A 119 -18.67 -4.28 -4.57
C ALA A 119 -18.31 -3.06 -3.74
N CYS A 120 -17.11 -2.56 -3.91
CA CYS A 120 -16.64 -1.39 -3.18
C CYS A 120 -16.29 -0.27 -4.15
N VAL A 121 -16.87 0.92 -3.89
CA VAL A 121 -16.59 2.12 -4.67
C VAL A 121 -15.98 3.15 -3.73
N VAL A 122 -14.78 3.62 -4.07
CA VAL A 122 -14.11 4.68 -3.32
C VAL A 122 -14.10 5.92 -4.19
N ILE A 123 -14.68 7.00 -3.67
CA ILE A 123 -14.73 8.29 -4.35
C ILE A 123 -13.76 9.22 -3.61
N GLY A 124 -12.77 9.73 -4.32
CA GLY A 124 -11.77 10.60 -3.74
C GLY A 124 -11.23 11.61 -4.74
N LEU A 125 -10.28 12.41 -4.31
CA LEU A 125 -9.67 13.44 -5.15
C LEU A 125 -8.99 12.88 -6.39
N SER A 126 -8.48 11.67 -6.32
CA SER A 126 -7.81 11.01 -7.44
C SER A 126 -8.74 10.77 -8.63
N LEU A 127 -10.05 10.64 -8.39
CA LEU A 127 -11.04 10.47 -9.46
C LEU A 127 -11.44 11.78 -10.13
N ILE A 128 -11.21 12.91 -9.47
CA ILE A 128 -11.57 14.22 -10.00
C ILE A 128 -10.58 14.67 -11.09
N HIS A 129 -9.38 14.14 -11.06
CA HIS A 129 -8.29 14.49 -11.97
C HIS A 129 -8.21 13.60 -13.22
N ILE A 130 -9.14 12.67 -13.35
CA ILE A 130 -9.26 11.83 -14.52
C ILE A 130 -10.07 12.57 -15.59
#